data_a344ecc517306be02c1e0f7b887a0003
#
_entry.id   a344ecc517306be02c1e0f7b887a0003
#
_cell.length_a   1.000
_cell.length_b   1.000
_cell.length_c   1.000
_cell.angle_alpha   90.00
_cell.angle_beta   90.00
_cell.angle_gamma   90.00
#
_symmetry.space_group_name_H-M   'P 1'
#
loop_
_entity.id
_entity.type
_entity.pdbx_description
1 polymer ?
#
loop_
_entity_poly.entity_id
_entity_poly.type
_entity_poly.pdbx_seq_one_letter_code
_entity_poly.pdbx_strand_id
1 'polypeptide(L)'
;DVYKRQLCMAVSGKCYLSLHEMNASANRGACMQICRRAYSVKDKDSNIELDIENQYIMSPKDLKTIHFMNKMMDAGVRVFKIEGRARGPEYVRLVTECYKEAVRAYCNGTFDEKKVAAWDERLRSVFNRGFWDGYYLGQRLGEWSSKYGSGATKKKVYVAKGIKYFDKIGVAEFEMESGNLKVGDEILITGPTTGAVMQTIEEIRVDLKPVDETVKGERFSLKVNEKIRPSDRLYKMEKVQLEKVFE
;
A
#
# COMPACT_ATOMS: atom_id res chain seq x y z
N ASP A 1 -16.04 -13.08 -0.68
CA ASP A 1 -15.22 -13.08 0.53
C ASP A 1 -14.11 -12.02 0.51
N VAL A 2 -13.66 -11.55 1.68
CA VAL A 2 -12.65 -10.49 1.78
C VAL A 2 -11.31 -11.11 2.16
N TYR A 3 -10.30 -11.03 1.32
CA TYR A 3 -9.01 -11.67 1.59
C TYR A 3 -7.79 -10.75 1.53
N LYS A 4 -7.98 -9.48 1.26
CA LYS A 4 -6.97 -8.44 1.51
C LYS A 4 -7.66 -7.23 2.12
N ARG A 5 -7.53 -7.05 3.43
CA ARG A 5 -8.28 -6.04 4.18
C ARG A 5 -7.49 -5.48 5.34
N GLN A 6 -7.67 -4.17 5.60
CA GLN A 6 -7.46 -3.61 6.92
C GLN A 6 -8.57 -4.13 7.84
N LEU A 7 -8.23 -4.94 8.83
CA LEU A 7 -9.20 -5.45 9.80
C LEU A 7 -9.70 -4.34 10.72
N CYS A 8 -10.98 -4.43 11.10
CA CYS A 8 -11.63 -3.53 12.03
C CYS A 8 -11.78 -4.22 13.39
N MET A 9 -11.46 -3.52 14.48
CA MET A 9 -11.69 -4.01 15.85
C MET A 9 -13.16 -4.00 16.25
N ALA A 10 -13.95 -3.14 15.61
CA ALA A 10 -15.39 -3.09 15.81
C ALA A 10 -16.13 -3.92 14.74
N VAL A 11 -17.42 -4.11 14.91
CA VAL A 11 -18.29 -4.52 13.81
C VAL A 11 -18.17 -3.43 12.72
N SER A 12 -17.87 -3.85 11.49
CA SER A 12 -17.59 -2.92 10.39
C SER A 12 -18.72 -1.90 10.22
N GLY A 13 -18.36 -0.62 10.23
CA GLY A 13 -19.31 0.49 10.18
C GLY A 13 -19.87 0.93 11.55
N LYS A 14 -19.81 0.10 12.58
CA LYS A 14 -20.31 0.43 13.93
C LYS A 14 -19.17 0.70 14.90
N CYS A 15 -18.33 1.69 14.60
CA CYS A 15 -17.21 2.05 15.45
C CYS A 15 -17.64 3.09 16.51
N TYR A 16 -17.95 2.63 17.71
CA TYR A 16 -18.30 3.51 18.83
C TYR A 16 -17.10 4.33 19.33
N LEU A 17 -15.86 3.87 19.17
CA LEU A 17 -14.68 4.67 19.52
C LEU A 17 -14.60 5.96 18.67
N SER A 18 -14.74 5.85 17.36
CA SER A 18 -14.75 7.06 16.49
C SER A 18 -15.95 7.96 16.79
N LEU A 19 -17.10 7.39 17.11
CA LEU A 19 -18.30 8.14 17.43
C LEU A 19 -18.15 8.88 18.77
N HIS A 20 -17.72 8.18 19.80
CA HIS A 20 -17.57 8.73 21.15
C HIS A 20 -16.49 9.82 21.22
N GLU A 21 -15.27 9.52 20.73
CA GLU A 21 -14.12 10.40 20.87
C GLU A 21 -14.14 11.61 19.93
N MET A 22 -14.69 11.43 18.74
CA MET A 22 -14.54 12.40 17.65
C MET A 22 -15.88 12.79 17.00
N ASN A 23 -17.01 12.32 17.52
CA ASN A 23 -18.33 12.48 16.91
C ASN A 23 -18.35 12.12 15.42
N ALA A 24 -17.58 11.09 15.04
CA ALA A 24 -17.34 10.70 13.67
C ALA A 24 -17.92 9.32 13.35
N SER A 25 -18.78 9.26 12.33
CA SER A 25 -19.44 8.01 11.93
C SER A 25 -18.62 7.22 10.94
N ALA A 26 -18.07 6.09 11.37
CA ALA A 26 -17.34 5.16 10.49
C ALA A 26 -18.21 4.60 9.36
N ASN A 27 -19.53 4.45 9.59
CA ASN A 27 -20.48 4.02 8.57
C ASN A 27 -20.62 5.05 7.43
N ARG A 28 -20.45 6.33 7.74
CA ARG A 28 -20.45 7.43 6.77
C ARG A 28 -19.06 7.76 6.20
N GLY A 29 -18.07 6.88 6.41
CA GLY A 29 -16.73 7.07 5.89
C GLY A 29 -15.75 7.74 6.84
N ALA A 30 -16.19 8.28 7.96
CA ALA A 30 -15.36 9.01 8.92
C ALA A 30 -14.79 8.09 10.00
N CYS A 31 -13.98 7.09 9.60
CA CYS A 31 -13.22 6.26 10.54
C CYS A 31 -11.96 7.02 10.99
N MET A 32 -11.89 7.41 12.25
CA MET A 32 -10.76 8.18 12.81
C MET A 32 -9.57 7.32 13.22
N GLN A 33 -9.63 6.02 13.00
CA GLN A 33 -8.57 5.04 13.27
C GLN A 33 -8.02 5.08 14.70
N ILE A 34 -8.85 5.38 15.70
CA ILE A 34 -8.48 5.48 17.12
C ILE A 34 -7.85 4.16 17.60
N CYS A 35 -8.37 3.02 17.16
CA CYS A 35 -7.81 1.70 17.47
C CYS A 35 -6.36 1.50 16.96
N ARG A 36 -5.79 2.42 16.22
CA ARG A 36 -4.42 2.36 15.69
C ARG A 36 -3.41 3.17 16.51
N ARG A 37 -3.86 3.77 17.61
CA ARG A 37 -3.00 4.49 18.56
C ARG A 37 -2.35 3.50 19.52
N ALA A 38 -1.27 3.94 20.17
CA ALA A 38 -0.69 3.25 21.31
C ALA A 38 -1.56 3.48 22.56
N TYR A 39 -1.67 2.48 23.41
CA TYR A 39 -2.45 2.52 24.64
C TYR A 39 -1.65 1.93 25.80
N SER A 40 -1.86 2.47 27.00
CA SER A 40 -1.53 1.83 28.26
C SER A 40 -2.80 1.20 28.86
N VAL A 41 -2.67 0.10 29.55
CA VAL A 41 -3.80 -0.59 30.22
C VAL A 41 -3.51 -0.70 31.70
N LYS A 42 -4.42 -0.15 32.52
CA LYS A 42 -4.35 -0.21 33.98
C LYS A 42 -5.55 -0.97 34.52
N ASP A 43 -5.29 -1.95 35.37
CA ASP A 43 -6.31 -2.62 36.14
C ASP A 43 -6.78 -1.68 37.25
N LYS A 44 -8.09 -1.45 37.33
CA LYS A 44 -8.67 -0.54 38.33
C LYS A 44 -8.79 -1.17 39.71
N ASP A 45 -8.87 -2.47 39.77
CA ASP A 45 -9.11 -3.18 41.03
C ASP A 45 -7.80 -3.48 41.77
N SER A 46 -6.74 -3.82 41.04
CA SER A 46 -5.43 -4.16 41.61
C SER A 46 -4.39 -3.06 41.56
N ASN A 47 -4.67 -1.93 40.88
CA ASN A 47 -3.71 -0.87 40.55
C ASN A 47 -2.49 -1.34 39.77
N ILE A 48 -2.51 -2.56 39.21
CA ILE A 48 -1.44 -3.09 38.35
C ILE A 48 -1.55 -2.42 36.98
N GLU A 49 -0.48 -1.77 36.56
CA GLU A 49 -0.32 -1.33 35.17
C GLU A 49 0.25 -2.50 34.39
N LEU A 50 -0.49 -2.96 33.37
CA LEU A 50 0.00 -4.00 32.48
C LEU A 50 1.01 -3.36 31.53
N ASP A 51 2.28 -3.68 31.71
CA ASP A 51 3.32 -3.38 30.75
C ASP A 51 3.12 -4.30 29.52
N ILE A 52 2.44 -3.77 28.54
CA ILE A 52 2.14 -4.50 27.32
C ILE A 52 3.26 -4.16 26.34
N GLU A 53 4.14 -5.11 26.05
CA GLU A 53 5.24 -4.97 25.09
C GLU A 53 4.77 -4.39 23.75
N ASN A 54 3.54 -4.72 23.33
CA ASN A 54 2.91 -4.16 22.15
C ASN A 54 1.80 -3.17 22.51
N GLN A 55 2.13 -1.88 22.56
CA GLN A 55 1.18 -0.81 22.85
C GLN A 55 0.02 -0.68 21.83
N TYR A 56 0.10 -1.34 20.69
CA TYR A 56 -0.94 -1.31 19.65
C TYR A 56 -1.98 -2.44 19.81
N ILE A 57 -2.43 -2.66 21.02
CA ILE A 57 -3.33 -3.76 21.43
C ILE A 57 -4.65 -3.87 20.67
N MET A 58 -5.09 -2.78 20.05
CA MET A 58 -6.31 -2.74 19.20
C MET A 58 -6.01 -2.59 17.72
N SER A 59 -4.77 -2.72 17.28
CA SER A 59 -4.35 -2.53 15.89
C SER A 59 -4.03 -3.86 15.20
N PRO A 60 -5.04 -4.60 14.67
CA PRO A 60 -4.77 -5.87 14.02
C PRO A 60 -3.90 -5.69 12.76
N LYS A 61 -3.09 -6.70 12.47
CA LYS A 61 -2.37 -6.82 11.21
C LYS A 61 -3.36 -6.88 10.03
N ASP A 62 -2.85 -6.61 8.84
CA ASP A 62 -3.66 -6.70 7.62
C ASP A 62 -3.87 -8.16 7.21
N LEU A 63 -5.12 -8.54 6.91
CA LEU A 63 -5.45 -9.85 6.37
C LEU A 63 -4.78 -10.05 5.00
N LYS A 64 -4.09 -11.17 4.82
CA LYS A 64 -3.47 -11.58 3.56
C LYS A 64 -3.66 -13.08 3.35
N THR A 65 -4.29 -13.48 2.25
CA THR A 65 -4.66 -14.87 1.98
C THR A 65 -4.00 -15.44 0.71
N ILE A 66 -3.11 -14.70 0.05
CA ILE A 66 -2.58 -15.06 -1.26
C ILE A 66 -1.85 -16.41 -1.25
N HIS A 67 -1.19 -16.77 -0.14
CA HIS A 67 -0.41 -17.99 -0.01
C HIS A 67 -1.24 -19.27 0.19
N PHE A 68 -2.52 -19.14 0.54
CA PHE A 68 -3.46 -20.27 0.60
C PHE A 68 -4.69 -20.03 -0.27
N MET A 69 -4.60 -19.16 -1.25
CA MET A 69 -5.71 -18.83 -2.14
C MET A 69 -6.20 -20.05 -2.96
N ASN A 70 -5.30 -20.96 -3.27
CA ASN A 70 -5.64 -22.24 -3.89
C ASN A 70 -6.67 -23.02 -3.03
N LYS A 71 -6.47 -23.12 -1.71
CA LYS A 71 -7.41 -23.79 -0.80
C LYS A 71 -8.78 -23.11 -0.80
N MET A 72 -8.81 -21.77 -0.85
CA MET A 72 -10.08 -21.02 -0.94
C MET A 72 -10.81 -21.31 -2.25
N MET A 73 -10.10 -21.36 -3.36
CA MET A 73 -10.68 -21.69 -4.67
C MET A 73 -11.15 -23.14 -4.74
N ASP A 74 -10.42 -24.08 -4.16
CA ASP A 74 -10.82 -25.48 -4.02
C ASP A 74 -12.10 -25.62 -3.19
N ALA A 75 -12.23 -24.81 -2.14
CA ALA A 75 -13.43 -24.73 -1.31
C ALA A 75 -14.63 -24.03 -2.01
N GLY A 76 -14.47 -23.60 -3.26
CA GLY A 76 -15.57 -23.05 -4.07
C GLY A 76 -15.66 -21.52 -4.06
N VAL A 77 -14.73 -20.78 -3.46
CA VAL A 77 -14.73 -19.32 -3.54
C VAL A 77 -14.47 -18.87 -4.98
N ARG A 78 -15.35 -18.02 -5.53
CA ARG A 78 -15.29 -17.52 -6.93
C ARG A 78 -15.19 -16.02 -7.04
N VAL A 79 -15.59 -15.28 -6.00
CA VAL A 79 -15.55 -13.83 -5.98
C VAL A 79 -14.69 -13.37 -4.80
N PHE A 80 -13.74 -12.55 -5.14
CA PHE A 80 -12.76 -12.05 -4.18
C PHE A 80 -12.86 -10.53 -4.05
N LYS A 81 -12.98 -10.00 -2.84
CA LYS A 81 -13.07 -8.56 -2.55
C LYS A 81 -11.76 -8.03 -1.98
N ILE A 82 -11.19 -7.03 -2.63
CA ILE A 82 -10.03 -6.31 -2.16
C ILE A 82 -10.49 -5.02 -1.48
N GLU A 83 -10.05 -4.77 -0.26
CA GLU A 83 -10.35 -3.54 0.47
C GLU A 83 -9.24 -2.52 0.25
N GLY A 84 -9.57 -1.46 -0.50
CA GLY A 84 -8.66 -0.36 -0.81
C GLY A 84 -8.99 0.95 -0.08
N ARG A 85 -9.98 0.97 0.82
CA ARG A 85 -10.39 2.19 1.53
C ARG A 85 -9.24 2.75 2.36
N ALA A 86 -9.03 4.07 2.28
CA ALA A 86 -7.92 4.77 2.92
C ALA A 86 -6.53 4.26 2.49
N ARG A 87 -6.42 3.74 1.27
CA ARG A 87 -5.17 3.33 0.63
C ARG A 87 -4.92 4.14 -0.63
N GLY A 88 -3.66 4.31 -0.99
CA GLY A 88 -3.30 4.96 -2.25
C GLY A 88 -3.61 4.10 -3.48
N PRO A 89 -3.70 4.69 -4.67
CA PRO A 89 -4.01 3.96 -5.91
C PRO A 89 -2.94 2.92 -6.23
N GLU A 90 -1.68 3.15 -5.88
CA GLU A 90 -0.58 2.19 -6.01
C GLU A 90 -0.84 0.89 -5.24
N TYR A 91 -1.41 1.00 -4.04
CA TYR A 91 -1.79 -0.17 -3.26
C TYR A 91 -2.88 -0.98 -3.97
N VAL A 92 -3.94 -0.31 -4.41
CA VAL A 92 -5.07 -0.98 -5.07
C VAL A 92 -4.62 -1.68 -6.34
N ARG A 93 -3.81 -1.00 -7.17
CA ARG A 93 -3.26 -1.56 -8.41
C ARG A 93 -2.42 -2.80 -8.12
N LEU A 94 -1.41 -2.67 -7.28
CA LEU A 94 -0.45 -3.76 -7.01
C LEU A 94 -1.12 -4.97 -6.35
N VAL A 95 -2.00 -4.75 -5.37
CA VAL A 95 -2.74 -5.85 -4.74
C VAL A 95 -3.63 -6.57 -5.76
N THR A 96 -4.33 -5.80 -6.61
CA THR A 96 -5.20 -6.39 -7.65
C THR A 96 -4.39 -7.20 -8.67
N GLU A 97 -3.23 -6.71 -9.08
CA GLU A 97 -2.32 -7.43 -9.98
C GLU A 97 -1.86 -8.76 -9.37
N CYS A 98 -1.34 -8.73 -8.13
CA CYS A 98 -0.88 -9.94 -7.44
C CYS A 98 -1.99 -11.00 -7.31
N TYR A 99 -3.18 -10.61 -6.87
CA TYR A 99 -4.30 -11.54 -6.73
C TYR A 99 -4.84 -12.03 -8.07
N LYS A 100 -4.87 -11.19 -9.11
CA LYS A 100 -5.22 -11.60 -10.47
C LYS A 100 -4.23 -12.63 -11.04
N GLU A 101 -2.94 -12.41 -10.83
CA GLU A 101 -1.88 -13.35 -11.21
C GLU A 101 -2.03 -14.67 -10.47
N ALA A 102 -2.34 -14.63 -9.16
CA ALA A 102 -2.53 -15.83 -8.35
C ALA A 102 -3.76 -16.64 -8.80
N VAL A 103 -4.90 -15.98 -9.12
CA VAL A 103 -6.07 -16.65 -9.71
C VAL A 103 -5.70 -17.33 -11.05
N ARG A 104 -4.99 -16.61 -11.92
CA ARG A 104 -4.54 -17.17 -13.20
C ARG A 104 -3.60 -18.36 -13.02
N ALA A 105 -2.66 -18.27 -12.09
CA ALA A 105 -1.74 -19.35 -11.79
C ALA A 105 -2.48 -20.60 -11.29
N TYR A 106 -3.48 -20.42 -10.42
CA TYR A 106 -4.33 -21.51 -9.98
C TYR A 106 -5.11 -22.16 -11.14
N CYS A 107 -5.79 -21.36 -11.96
CA CYS A 107 -6.56 -21.86 -13.11
C CYS A 107 -5.69 -22.60 -14.14
N ASN A 108 -4.42 -22.20 -14.26
CA ASN A 108 -3.46 -22.82 -15.18
C ASN A 108 -2.67 -23.98 -14.53
N GLY A 109 -2.95 -24.36 -13.29
CA GLY A 109 -2.22 -25.40 -12.57
C GLY A 109 -0.76 -25.05 -12.25
N THR A 110 -0.40 -23.77 -12.24
CA THR A 110 0.97 -23.28 -12.05
C THR A 110 1.16 -22.49 -10.74
N PHE A 111 0.23 -22.62 -9.80
CA PHE A 111 0.34 -21.99 -8.48
C PHE A 111 1.41 -22.74 -7.66
N ASP A 112 2.46 -22.05 -7.26
CA ASP A 112 3.60 -22.60 -6.54
C ASP A 112 4.17 -21.63 -5.50
N GLU A 113 5.04 -22.13 -4.62
CA GLU A 113 5.67 -21.37 -3.55
C GLU A 113 6.58 -20.25 -4.06
N LYS A 114 7.25 -20.42 -5.20
CA LYS A 114 8.07 -19.39 -5.81
C LYS A 114 7.27 -18.16 -6.20
N LYS A 115 6.10 -18.38 -6.81
CA LYS A 115 5.17 -17.30 -7.19
C LYS A 115 4.59 -16.64 -5.94
N VAL A 116 4.23 -17.43 -4.93
CA VAL A 116 3.75 -16.90 -3.64
C VAL A 116 4.81 -15.99 -3.02
N ALA A 117 6.07 -16.40 -2.96
CA ALA A 117 7.15 -15.59 -2.43
C ALA A 117 7.34 -14.26 -3.22
N ALA A 118 7.26 -14.31 -4.55
CA ALA A 118 7.34 -13.13 -5.40
C ALA A 118 6.16 -12.15 -5.17
N TRP A 119 4.94 -12.67 -5.04
CA TRP A 119 3.79 -11.83 -4.69
C TRP A 119 3.90 -11.26 -3.28
N ASP A 120 4.40 -12.00 -2.32
CA ASP A 120 4.63 -11.54 -0.95
C ASP A 120 5.60 -10.37 -0.89
N GLU A 121 6.70 -10.43 -1.63
CA GLU A 121 7.67 -9.34 -1.74
C GLU A 121 6.99 -8.08 -2.32
N ARG A 122 6.23 -8.23 -3.40
CA ARG A 122 5.46 -7.13 -4.00
C ARG A 122 4.44 -6.55 -3.02
N LEU A 123 3.67 -7.39 -2.32
CA LEU A 123 2.67 -6.94 -1.34
C LEU A 123 3.30 -6.21 -0.14
N ARG A 124 4.54 -6.56 0.25
CA ARG A 124 5.29 -5.84 1.29
C ARG A 124 5.75 -4.46 0.84
N SER A 125 5.86 -4.20 -0.46
CA SER A 125 6.34 -2.91 -0.96
C SER A 125 5.32 -1.78 -0.82
N VAL A 126 4.04 -2.09 -0.65
CA VAL A 126 2.96 -1.11 -0.45
C VAL A 126 2.51 -1.08 1.01
N PHE A 127 1.72 -0.07 1.37
CA PHE A 127 1.25 0.13 2.74
C PHE A 127 0.70 -1.16 3.38
N ASN A 128 1.25 -1.55 4.51
CA ASN A 128 0.77 -2.66 5.33
C ASN A 128 1.10 -2.44 6.81
N ARG A 129 0.46 -3.20 7.69
CA ARG A 129 0.71 -3.23 9.14
C ARG A 129 1.24 -4.59 9.62
N GLY A 130 2.00 -5.26 8.77
CA GLY A 130 2.24 -6.67 8.89
C GLY A 130 1.06 -7.48 8.35
N PHE A 131 1.27 -8.77 8.16
CA PHE A 131 0.27 -9.66 7.57
C PHE A 131 -0.04 -10.81 8.52
N TRP A 132 -1.29 -11.30 8.45
CA TRP A 132 -1.73 -12.52 9.08
C TRP A 132 -2.85 -13.16 8.26
N ASP A 133 -3.18 -14.40 8.58
CA ASP A 133 -4.11 -15.22 7.79
C ASP A 133 -5.57 -15.02 8.17
N GLY A 134 -5.84 -14.18 9.16
CA GLY A 134 -7.17 -14.12 9.77
C GLY A 134 -7.47 -15.40 10.53
N TYR A 135 -8.73 -15.79 10.50
CA TYR A 135 -9.20 -17.03 11.15
C TYR A 135 -9.39 -18.19 10.15
N TYR A 136 -8.95 -18.01 8.89
CA TYR A 136 -9.20 -18.99 7.81
C TYR A 136 -8.50 -20.33 8.03
N LEU A 137 -7.35 -20.34 8.68
CA LEU A 137 -6.57 -21.55 8.93
C LEU A 137 -6.76 -22.12 10.36
N GLY A 138 -7.83 -21.73 11.06
CA GLY A 138 -8.18 -22.25 12.37
C GLY A 138 -7.52 -21.54 13.56
N GLN A 139 -6.89 -20.39 13.32
CA GLN A 139 -6.35 -19.57 14.41
C GLN A 139 -7.45 -19.05 15.31
N ARG A 140 -7.23 -19.10 16.63
CA ARG A 140 -8.21 -18.68 17.66
C ARG A 140 -7.98 -17.26 18.15
N LEU A 141 -6.73 -16.80 18.13
CA LEU A 141 -6.33 -15.47 18.59
C LEU A 141 -5.97 -14.60 17.40
N GLY A 142 -6.31 -13.29 17.49
CA GLY A 142 -5.90 -12.29 16.51
C GLY A 142 -4.41 -11.97 16.60
N GLU A 143 -3.86 -11.43 15.53
CA GLU A 143 -2.50 -10.92 15.51
C GLU A 143 -2.49 -9.38 15.39
N TRP A 144 -1.67 -8.74 16.20
CA TRP A 144 -1.62 -7.30 16.34
C TRP A 144 -0.37 -6.70 15.67
N SER A 145 -0.51 -5.47 15.19
CA SER A 145 0.63 -4.71 14.67
C SER A 145 1.57 -4.32 15.81
N SER A 146 2.87 -4.47 15.62
CA SER A 146 3.89 -4.05 16.60
C SER A 146 4.33 -2.60 16.45
N LYS A 147 3.82 -1.86 15.45
CA LYS A 147 4.25 -0.50 15.16
C LYS A 147 3.15 0.39 14.62
N TYR A 148 3.35 1.70 14.80
CA TYR A 148 2.52 2.72 14.19
C TYR A 148 2.83 2.87 12.70
N GLY A 149 1.81 3.18 11.89
CA GLY A 149 1.99 3.52 10.49
C GLY A 149 2.13 2.34 9.54
N SER A 150 3.05 2.45 8.60
CA SER A 150 3.25 1.47 7.53
C SER A 150 4.51 0.64 7.73
N GLY A 151 4.39 -0.66 7.50
CA GLY A 151 5.51 -1.60 7.37
C GLY A 151 5.97 -1.79 5.92
N ALA A 152 5.61 -0.89 5.01
CA ALA A 152 6.02 -0.97 3.61
C ALA A 152 7.54 -0.89 3.46
N THR A 153 8.09 -1.71 2.56
CA THR A 153 9.53 -1.70 2.23
C THR A 153 9.93 -0.58 1.27
N LYS A 154 8.92 0.09 0.67
CA LYS A 154 9.12 1.26 -0.19
C LYS A 154 8.25 2.43 0.30
N LYS A 155 8.78 3.64 0.15
CA LYS A 155 8.06 4.90 0.35
C LYS A 155 8.04 5.70 -0.95
N LYS A 156 6.98 6.48 -1.14
CA LYS A 156 6.89 7.43 -2.25
C LYS A 156 7.28 8.83 -1.78
N VAL A 157 8.21 9.45 -2.49
CA VAL A 157 8.68 10.82 -2.25
C VAL A 157 8.23 11.68 -3.42
N TYR A 158 7.46 12.72 -3.14
CA TYR A 158 6.99 13.64 -4.16
C TYR A 158 8.14 14.42 -4.76
N VAL A 159 8.23 14.47 -6.10
CA VAL A 159 9.32 15.14 -6.80
C VAL A 159 8.87 16.10 -7.89
N ALA A 160 7.81 15.78 -8.64
CA ALA A 160 7.45 16.59 -9.81
C ALA A 160 5.94 16.58 -10.09
N LYS A 161 5.52 17.55 -10.88
CA LYS A 161 4.15 17.75 -11.36
C LYS A 161 4.09 17.57 -12.88
N GLY A 162 3.07 16.85 -13.35
CA GLY A 162 2.78 16.69 -14.77
C GLY A 162 2.34 17.99 -15.42
N ILE A 163 2.92 18.34 -16.56
CA ILE A 163 2.59 19.54 -17.35
C ILE A 163 1.80 19.14 -18.58
N LYS A 164 2.33 18.23 -19.38
CA LYS A 164 1.76 17.87 -20.68
C LYS A 164 2.08 16.43 -21.05
N TYR A 165 1.21 15.84 -21.85
CA TYR A 165 1.43 14.53 -22.45
C TYR A 165 1.35 14.64 -23.98
N PHE A 166 2.31 14.01 -24.66
CA PHE A 166 2.42 13.97 -26.11
C PHE A 166 1.98 12.59 -26.60
N ASP A 167 0.69 12.45 -26.87
CA ASP A 167 0.03 11.16 -27.19
C ASP A 167 0.72 10.40 -28.34
N LYS A 168 1.21 11.12 -29.37
CA LYS A 168 1.81 10.48 -30.56
C LYS A 168 3.13 9.74 -30.29
N ILE A 169 3.85 10.18 -29.29
CA ILE A 169 5.20 9.65 -28.97
C ILE A 169 5.30 9.02 -27.59
N GLY A 170 4.20 9.03 -26.81
CA GLY A 170 4.17 8.44 -25.47
C GLY A 170 5.09 9.13 -24.46
N VAL A 171 5.29 10.45 -24.60
CA VAL A 171 6.18 11.24 -23.74
C VAL A 171 5.38 12.17 -22.85
N ALA A 172 5.76 12.28 -21.60
CA ALA A 172 5.20 13.22 -20.65
C ALA A 172 6.25 14.26 -20.24
N GLU A 173 5.83 15.52 -20.14
CA GLU A 173 6.60 16.63 -19.61
C GLU A 173 6.21 16.90 -18.17
N PHE A 174 7.21 17.11 -17.33
CA PHE A 174 7.09 17.37 -15.90
C PHE A 174 7.90 18.60 -15.49
N GLU A 175 7.48 19.22 -14.40
CA GLU A 175 8.23 20.27 -13.69
C GLU A 175 8.72 19.71 -12.35
N MET A 176 10.04 19.72 -12.14
CA MET A 176 10.67 19.25 -10.91
C MET A 176 10.45 20.26 -9.78
N GLU A 177 9.67 19.88 -8.78
CA GLU A 177 9.34 20.77 -7.66
C GLU A 177 10.21 20.47 -6.41
N SER A 178 10.71 19.24 -6.27
CA SER A 178 11.57 18.87 -5.14
C SER A 178 12.48 17.69 -5.45
N GLY A 179 13.61 17.61 -4.77
CA GLY A 179 14.56 16.51 -4.90
C GLY A 179 15.21 16.40 -6.26
N ASN A 180 15.50 15.17 -6.68
CA ASN A 180 16.11 14.81 -7.94
C ASN A 180 15.56 13.49 -8.48
N LEU A 181 15.72 13.27 -9.78
CA LEU A 181 15.46 12.00 -10.45
C LEU A 181 16.66 11.61 -11.32
N LYS A 182 16.95 10.32 -11.34
CA LYS A 182 18.02 9.73 -12.16
C LYS A 182 17.49 8.65 -13.08
N VAL A 183 18.17 8.40 -14.16
CA VAL A 183 17.95 7.21 -14.98
C VAL A 183 18.13 5.97 -14.11
N GLY A 184 17.20 5.02 -14.22
CA GLY A 184 17.14 3.83 -13.35
C GLY A 184 16.28 3.98 -12.08
N ASP A 185 15.85 5.19 -11.73
CA ASP A 185 14.92 5.38 -10.60
C ASP A 185 13.55 4.76 -10.91
N GLU A 186 12.97 4.12 -9.92
CA GLU A 186 11.58 3.66 -9.98
C GLU A 186 10.64 4.81 -9.62
N ILE A 187 9.64 5.04 -10.44
CA ILE A 187 8.68 6.14 -10.26
C ILE A 187 7.24 5.66 -10.18
N LEU A 188 6.45 6.47 -9.50
CA LEU A 188 4.99 6.36 -9.44
C LEU A 188 4.37 7.68 -9.89
N ILE A 189 3.51 7.65 -10.91
CA ILE A 189 2.70 8.79 -11.31
C ILE A 189 1.26 8.53 -10.86
N THR A 190 0.64 9.51 -10.21
CA THR A 190 -0.74 9.40 -9.75
C THR A 190 -1.58 10.60 -10.12
N GLY A 191 -2.83 10.32 -10.49
CA GLY A 191 -3.83 11.36 -10.75
C GLY A 191 -5.25 10.82 -10.64
N PRO A 192 -6.25 11.68 -10.46
CA PRO A 192 -7.63 11.26 -10.25
C PRO A 192 -8.20 10.39 -11.38
N THR A 193 -7.79 10.65 -12.61
CA THR A 193 -8.23 9.91 -13.80
C THR A 193 -7.16 8.94 -14.29
N THR A 194 -5.88 9.28 -14.09
CA THR A 194 -4.72 8.46 -14.48
C THR A 194 -4.58 7.23 -13.59
N GLY A 195 -5.04 7.32 -12.35
CA GLY A 195 -4.88 6.24 -11.36
C GLY A 195 -3.45 6.16 -10.87
N ALA A 196 -2.77 5.04 -11.13
CA ALA A 196 -1.37 4.81 -10.75
C ALA A 196 -0.58 4.21 -11.90
N VAL A 197 0.48 4.87 -12.35
CA VAL A 197 1.42 4.39 -13.36
C VAL A 197 2.77 4.18 -12.69
N MET A 198 3.27 2.95 -12.71
CA MET A 198 4.56 2.58 -12.11
C MET A 198 5.50 2.10 -13.22
N GLN A 199 6.70 2.66 -13.25
CA GLN A 199 7.75 2.26 -14.19
C GLN A 199 9.13 2.65 -13.67
N THR A 200 10.17 2.10 -14.30
CA THR A 200 11.56 2.55 -14.14
C THR A 200 11.88 3.57 -15.22
N ILE A 201 12.66 4.59 -14.87
CA ILE A 201 13.09 5.61 -15.82
C ILE A 201 14.18 5.01 -16.72
N GLU A 202 13.92 4.98 -18.02
CA GLU A 202 14.90 4.54 -19.02
C GLU A 202 15.72 5.72 -19.57
N GLU A 203 15.11 6.88 -19.74
CA GLU A 203 15.73 8.09 -20.26
C GLU A 203 15.07 9.34 -19.68
N ILE A 204 15.86 10.35 -19.37
CA ILE A 204 15.42 11.71 -18.99
C ILE A 204 15.91 12.67 -20.04
N ARG A 205 15.07 13.62 -20.47
CA ARG A 205 15.49 14.72 -21.34
C ARG A 205 15.16 16.08 -20.72
N VAL A 206 16.14 16.96 -20.70
CA VAL A 206 16.02 18.38 -20.38
C VAL A 206 16.38 19.16 -21.65
N ASP A 207 15.50 20.08 -22.07
CA ASP A 207 15.66 20.83 -23.35
C ASP A 207 15.94 19.92 -24.55
N LEU A 208 15.22 18.79 -24.63
CA LEU A 208 15.31 17.75 -25.67
C LEU A 208 16.66 16.99 -25.70
N LYS A 209 17.57 17.25 -24.78
CA LYS A 209 18.86 16.56 -24.67
C LYS A 209 18.76 15.48 -23.56
N PRO A 210 19.31 14.28 -23.81
CA PRO A 210 19.37 13.26 -22.78
C PRO A 210 20.30 13.69 -21.64
N VAL A 211 19.88 13.43 -20.41
CA VAL A 211 20.64 13.69 -19.18
C VAL A 211 20.51 12.49 -18.24
N ASP A 212 21.51 12.29 -17.39
CA ASP A 212 21.48 11.20 -16.40
C ASP A 212 20.63 11.55 -15.17
N GLU A 213 20.49 12.84 -14.88
CA GLU A 213 19.80 13.36 -13.70
C GLU A 213 19.08 14.68 -14.02
N THR A 214 17.97 14.93 -13.35
CA THR A 214 17.28 16.23 -13.33
C THR A 214 17.04 16.67 -11.90
N VAL A 215 17.07 18.00 -11.68
CA VAL A 215 17.01 18.61 -10.34
C VAL A 215 15.88 19.62 -10.23
N LYS A 216 15.61 20.07 -9.00
CA LYS A 216 14.56 21.03 -8.70
C LYS A 216 14.65 22.29 -9.58
N GLY A 217 13.51 22.68 -10.14
CA GLY A 217 13.33 23.85 -11.02
C GLY A 217 13.44 23.55 -12.50
N GLU A 218 13.90 22.37 -12.89
CA GLU A 218 13.99 21.97 -14.28
C GLU A 218 12.68 21.44 -14.84
N ARG A 219 12.44 21.68 -16.13
CA ARG A 219 11.44 20.96 -16.90
C ARG A 219 12.11 19.83 -17.66
N PHE A 220 11.54 18.65 -17.53
CA PHE A 220 12.09 17.45 -18.13
C PHE A 220 10.98 16.59 -18.73
N SER A 221 11.36 15.69 -19.60
CA SER A 221 10.45 14.76 -20.24
C SER A 221 10.89 13.31 -20.06
N LEU A 222 9.90 12.43 -19.92
CA LEU A 222 10.06 10.99 -19.80
C LEU A 222 9.13 10.30 -20.80
N LYS A 223 9.56 9.15 -21.32
CA LYS A 223 8.65 8.20 -21.96
C LYS A 223 7.79 7.54 -20.87
N VAL A 224 6.48 7.53 -21.05
CA VAL A 224 5.54 7.00 -20.08
C VAL A 224 4.61 5.98 -20.75
N ASN A 225 4.47 4.81 -20.12
CA ASN A 225 3.72 3.66 -20.67
C ASN A 225 2.21 3.88 -20.76
N GLU A 226 1.68 4.84 -20.01
CA GLU A 226 0.26 5.16 -19.97
C GLU A 226 0.05 6.68 -20.02
N LYS A 227 -1.09 7.12 -20.56
CA LYS A 227 -1.40 8.54 -20.68
C LYS A 227 -1.53 9.20 -19.31
N ILE A 228 -0.75 10.23 -19.08
CA ILE A 228 -0.84 11.12 -17.92
C ILE A 228 -1.58 12.43 -18.26
N ARG A 229 -1.97 13.16 -17.23
CA ARG A 229 -2.69 14.42 -17.36
C ARG A 229 -1.96 15.56 -16.66
N PRO A 230 -2.21 16.82 -17.08
CA PRO A 230 -1.72 17.98 -16.33
C PRO A 230 -2.11 17.90 -14.86
N SER A 231 -1.19 18.29 -13.99
CA SER A 231 -1.30 18.23 -12.53
C SER A 231 -1.23 16.84 -11.90
N ASP A 232 -1.04 15.77 -12.66
CA ASP A 232 -0.68 14.47 -12.09
C ASP A 232 0.64 14.60 -11.31
N ARG A 233 0.72 13.85 -10.21
CA ARG A 233 1.89 13.91 -9.31
C ARG A 233 2.85 12.78 -9.60
N LEU A 234 4.11 13.12 -9.72
CA LEU A 234 5.19 12.16 -9.89
C LEU A 234 5.95 11.99 -8.57
N TYR A 235 6.15 10.75 -8.19
CA TYR A 235 6.88 10.36 -6.99
C TYR A 235 8.05 9.44 -7.35
N LYS A 236 9.17 9.65 -6.69
CA LYS A 236 10.28 8.70 -6.64
C LYS A 236 9.94 7.62 -5.61
N MET A 237 10.19 6.36 -5.97
CA MET A 237 10.01 5.23 -5.06
C MET A 237 11.35 4.89 -4.40
N GLU A 238 11.44 5.12 -3.11
CA GLU A 238 12.66 4.85 -2.34
C GLU A 238 12.47 3.62 -1.45
N LYS A 239 13.52 2.82 -1.32
CA LYS A 239 13.54 1.74 -0.33
C LYS A 239 13.56 2.36 1.08
N VAL A 240 12.70 1.85 1.94
CA VAL A 240 12.76 2.20 3.36
C VAL A 240 13.92 1.44 3.97
N GLN A 241 14.91 2.15 4.48
CA GLN A 241 15.91 1.55 5.36
C GLN A 241 15.14 1.14 6.64
N LEU A 242 15.00 -0.16 6.84
CA LEU A 242 14.53 -0.66 8.13
C LEU A 242 15.63 -0.32 9.13
N GLU A 243 15.45 0.74 9.88
CA GLU A 243 16.22 0.92 11.10
C GLU A 243 16.05 -0.38 11.89
N LYS A 244 17.17 -1.06 12.13
CA LYS A 244 17.21 -2.16 13.10
C LYS A 244 16.76 -1.53 14.42
N VAL A 245 15.50 -1.71 14.78
CA VAL A 245 15.09 -1.53 16.17
C VAL A 245 15.90 -2.57 16.91
N PHE A 246 16.91 -2.09 17.61
CA PHE A 246 17.77 -2.93 18.43
C PHE A 246 16.90 -3.68 19.43
N GLU A 247 17.26 -4.91 19.58
CA GLU A 247 16.81 -5.91 20.54
C GLU A 247 16.70 -5.36 21.97
#